data_eec907954a99840fb816bbe831253e1d
#
_entry.id   eec907954a99840fb816bbe831253e1d
#
_cell.length_a   1.000
_cell.length_b   1.000
_cell.length_c   1.000
_cell.angle_alpha   90.00
_cell.angle_beta   90.00
_cell.angle_gamma   90.00
#
_symmetry.space_group_name_H-M   'P 1'
#
loop_
_entity.id
_entity.type
_entity.pdbx_description
1 polymer ?
#
loop_
_entity_poly.entity_id
_entity_poly.type
_entity_poly.pdbx_seq_one_letter_code
_entity_poly.pdbx_strand_id
1 'polypeptide(L)'
;MARKNKKKKTLAFKNAVAGYLFIAPFIIGFILFLVVPLVQSLRMSFSTVELEGGLSMTWAGLENYRQAFLVDEQFVPNLISELVKMLTNVPATLIFSFFIALLLNQSFKGRGAVRAIFFLPVILSSGVIVGLESGNTLLADMKDAIEATNNNTSITGVLESILITSDSSPMSQMFSYVFDIINSVYDIAIASGIQIIIFLSALQTISPSMFEAAKIEGCTAWESFWKITLPMVSSMILVNIVYTVIDFFLKTDNTVMDRIDAIGIGGRMDYGQASAMAWVYFLCVIVALGIVSLIISRRVYYYE
;
A
#
# COMPACT_ATOMS: atom_id res chain seq x y z
N MET A 1 68.12 -3.61 -9.69
CA MET A 1 67.03 -3.82 -8.71
C MET A 1 66.07 -2.64 -8.73
N ALA A 2 64.96 -2.73 -9.40
CA ALA A 2 63.96 -1.66 -9.52
C ALA A 2 62.97 -1.72 -8.35
N ARG A 3 62.99 -0.74 -7.51
CA ARG A 3 62.13 -0.58 -6.31
C ARG A 3 60.70 -0.22 -6.75
N LYS A 4 59.80 -1.19 -6.76
CA LYS A 4 58.38 -1.03 -7.11
C LYS A 4 57.72 -0.06 -6.11
N ASN A 5 57.46 1.18 -6.56
CA ASN A 5 56.80 2.22 -5.78
C ASN A 5 55.33 1.81 -5.52
N LYS A 6 55.02 1.26 -4.32
CA LYS A 6 53.64 1.03 -3.86
C LYS A 6 53.00 2.41 -3.65
N LYS A 7 52.15 2.85 -4.59
CA LYS A 7 51.30 4.03 -4.41
C LYS A 7 50.55 3.89 -3.09
N LYS A 8 50.85 4.76 -2.11
CA LYS A 8 50.15 4.85 -0.82
C LYS A 8 48.70 5.20 -1.14
N LYS A 9 47.77 4.29 -0.84
CA LYS A 9 46.34 4.55 -1.00
C LYS A 9 45.99 5.77 -0.17
N THR A 10 45.39 6.79 -0.78
CA THR A 10 44.98 8.05 -0.16
C THR A 10 44.03 7.78 0.99
N LEU A 11 44.06 8.60 2.05
CA LEU A 11 43.19 8.42 3.25
C LEU A 11 41.72 8.36 2.87
N ALA A 12 41.31 9.17 1.88
CA ALA A 12 39.96 9.15 1.32
C ALA A 12 39.58 7.78 0.71
N PHE A 13 40.51 7.10 0.04
CA PHE A 13 40.26 5.75 -0.48
C PHE A 13 40.10 4.71 0.61
N LYS A 14 40.87 4.80 1.71
CA LYS A 14 40.73 3.90 2.85
C LYS A 14 39.38 4.08 3.54
N ASN A 15 38.95 5.34 3.74
CA ASN A 15 37.65 5.65 4.35
C ASN A 15 36.48 5.20 3.45
N ALA A 16 36.58 5.37 2.13
CA ALA A 16 35.59 4.88 1.20
C ALA A 16 35.49 3.34 1.24
N VAL A 17 36.61 2.63 1.21
CA VAL A 17 36.62 1.15 1.32
C VAL A 17 36.06 0.68 2.64
N ALA A 18 36.39 1.34 3.77
CA ALA A 18 35.79 1.02 5.04
C ALA A 18 34.28 1.23 5.04
N GLY A 19 33.77 2.34 4.45
CA GLY A 19 32.32 2.57 4.29
C GLY A 19 31.61 1.47 3.47
N TYR A 20 32.20 1.08 2.32
CA TYR A 20 31.64 -0.03 1.54
C TYR A 20 31.66 -1.36 2.27
N LEU A 21 32.68 -1.62 3.10
CA LEU A 21 32.80 -2.86 3.87
C LEU A 21 31.72 -2.92 4.97
N PHE A 22 31.36 -1.79 5.58
CA PHE A 22 30.26 -1.72 6.55
C PHE A 22 28.90 -1.95 5.91
N ILE A 23 28.68 -1.49 4.66
CA ILE A 23 27.43 -1.66 3.93
C ILE A 23 27.40 -3.01 3.20
N ALA A 24 28.52 -3.68 2.99
CA ALA A 24 28.63 -4.92 2.21
C ALA A 24 27.67 -6.03 2.68
N PRO A 25 27.49 -6.33 3.98
CA PRO A 25 26.54 -7.35 4.41
C PRO A 25 25.11 -7.06 3.97
N PHE A 26 24.70 -5.78 4.06
CA PHE A 26 23.38 -5.35 3.60
C PHE A 26 23.25 -5.49 2.08
N ILE A 27 24.26 -5.03 1.31
CA ILE A 27 24.24 -5.13 -0.17
C ILE A 27 24.20 -6.60 -0.62
N ILE A 28 24.99 -7.48 0.03
CA ILE A 28 24.99 -8.91 -0.28
C ILE A 28 23.62 -9.52 0.01
N GLY A 29 23.03 -9.23 1.18
CA GLY A 29 21.68 -9.67 1.52
C GLY A 29 20.63 -9.16 0.53
N PHE A 30 20.68 -7.89 0.18
CA PHE A 30 19.79 -7.29 -0.81
C PHE A 30 19.88 -7.98 -2.19
N ILE A 31 21.11 -8.23 -2.67
CA ILE A 31 21.30 -8.91 -3.95
C ILE A 31 20.77 -10.35 -3.87
N LEU A 32 21.15 -11.11 -2.86
CA LEU A 32 20.80 -12.53 -2.75
C LEU A 32 19.29 -12.76 -2.52
N PHE A 33 18.67 -11.96 -1.66
CA PHE A 33 17.30 -12.21 -1.24
C PHE A 33 16.25 -11.38 -2.01
N LEU A 34 16.65 -10.31 -2.69
CA LEU A 34 15.72 -9.50 -3.44
C LEU A 34 16.01 -9.52 -4.95
N VAL A 35 17.25 -9.18 -5.36
CA VAL A 35 17.57 -9.05 -6.79
C VAL A 35 17.55 -10.42 -7.49
N VAL A 36 18.12 -11.46 -6.89
CA VAL A 36 18.17 -12.79 -7.51
C VAL A 36 16.76 -13.38 -7.70
N PRO A 37 15.83 -13.41 -6.71
CA PRO A 37 14.46 -13.88 -6.92
C PRO A 37 13.69 -13.02 -7.93
N LEU A 38 13.89 -11.71 -7.93
CA LEU A 38 13.24 -10.79 -8.86
C LEU A 38 13.68 -11.07 -10.32
N VAL A 39 14.96 -11.29 -10.55
CA VAL A 39 15.48 -11.67 -11.88
C VAL A 39 14.98 -13.06 -12.28
N GLN A 40 14.89 -14.00 -11.35
CA GLN A 40 14.34 -15.33 -11.62
C GLN A 40 12.84 -15.25 -12.00
N SER A 41 12.04 -14.49 -11.26
CA SER A 41 10.64 -14.23 -11.60
C SER A 41 10.49 -13.59 -12.98
N LEU A 42 11.36 -12.61 -13.32
CA LEU A 42 11.37 -12.02 -14.65
C LEU A 42 11.70 -13.05 -15.74
N ARG A 43 12.64 -13.95 -15.51
CA ARG A 43 12.95 -15.05 -16.46
C ARG A 43 11.79 -16.04 -16.57
N MET A 44 11.11 -16.38 -15.45
CA MET A 44 9.91 -17.20 -15.46
C MET A 44 8.80 -16.61 -16.33
N SER A 45 8.60 -15.28 -16.30
CA SER A 45 7.57 -14.62 -17.11
C SER A 45 7.74 -14.80 -18.62
N PHE A 46 8.96 -15.09 -19.09
CA PHE A 46 9.29 -15.38 -20.49
C PHE A 46 9.49 -16.87 -20.79
N SER A 47 9.24 -17.73 -19.80
CA SER A 47 9.51 -19.16 -19.90
C SER A 47 8.30 -19.99 -19.49
N THR A 48 8.09 -21.14 -20.11
CA THR A 48 7.20 -22.18 -19.56
C THR A 48 7.94 -22.91 -18.47
N VAL A 49 7.31 -23.04 -17.31
CA VAL A 49 7.90 -23.68 -16.12
C VAL A 49 7.21 -25.01 -15.89
N GLU A 50 7.95 -26.11 -15.98
CA GLU A 50 7.47 -27.46 -15.69
C GLU A 50 8.12 -27.97 -14.41
N LEU A 51 7.30 -28.58 -13.54
CA LEU A 51 7.74 -29.13 -12.26
C LEU A 51 7.95 -30.66 -12.31
N GLU A 52 7.57 -31.31 -13.42
CA GLU A 52 7.73 -32.76 -13.57
C GLU A 52 9.22 -33.15 -13.69
N GLY A 53 9.77 -33.74 -12.62
CA GLY A 53 11.18 -34.15 -12.59
C GLY A 53 12.19 -33.11 -12.14
N GLY A 54 11.75 -31.97 -11.70
CA GLY A 54 12.57 -30.81 -11.28
C GLY A 54 12.15 -29.53 -12.01
N LEU A 55 12.64 -28.38 -11.53
CA LEU A 55 12.29 -27.08 -12.09
C LEU A 55 12.97 -26.91 -13.47
N SER A 56 12.24 -27.22 -14.56
CA SER A 56 12.70 -26.98 -15.92
C SER A 56 12.08 -25.70 -16.47
N MET A 57 12.90 -24.86 -17.12
CA MET A 57 12.46 -23.62 -17.74
C MET A 57 12.77 -23.67 -19.23
N THR A 58 11.75 -23.67 -20.06
CA THR A 58 11.89 -23.57 -21.51
C THR A 58 11.46 -22.17 -21.97
N TRP A 59 12.25 -21.56 -22.83
CA TRP A 59 11.96 -20.20 -23.32
C TRP A 59 10.70 -20.15 -24.17
N ALA A 60 9.67 -19.42 -23.70
CA ALA A 60 8.37 -19.27 -24.35
C ALA A 60 8.15 -17.90 -25.02
N GLY A 61 9.12 -16.98 -24.86
CA GLY A 61 8.99 -15.62 -25.41
C GLY A 61 7.87 -14.85 -24.73
N LEU A 62 6.94 -14.29 -25.51
CA LEU A 62 5.82 -13.49 -25.02
C LEU A 62 4.51 -14.29 -24.87
N GLU A 63 4.54 -15.62 -24.96
CA GLU A 63 3.33 -16.44 -24.91
C GLU A 63 2.58 -16.30 -23.58
N ASN A 64 3.29 -16.24 -22.44
CA ASN A 64 2.68 -16.02 -21.14
C ASN A 64 1.94 -14.68 -21.04
N TYR A 65 2.51 -13.64 -21.64
CA TYR A 65 1.86 -12.32 -21.72
C TYR A 65 0.63 -12.35 -22.62
N ARG A 66 0.72 -13.07 -23.76
CA ARG A 66 -0.41 -13.26 -24.63
C ARG A 66 -1.55 -14.00 -23.94
N GLN A 67 -1.23 -15.05 -23.17
CA GLN A 67 -2.21 -15.78 -22.37
C GLN A 67 -2.86 -14.88 -21.32
N ALA A 68 -2.08 -14.05 -20.61
CA ALA A 68 -2.58 -13.12 -19.62
C ALA A 68 -3.55 -12.07 -20.21
N PHE A 69 -3.28 -11.55 -21.41
CA PHE A 69 -4.08 -10.47 -21.99
C PHE A 69 -5.22 -10.95 -22.89
N LEU A 70 -5.08 -12.08 -23.57
CA LEU A 70 -6.01 -12.51 -24.63
C LEU A 70 -6.78 -13.79 -24.30
N VAL A 71 -6.26 -14.61 -23.40
CA VAL A 71 -6.88 -15.90 -23.06
C VAL A 71 -7.53 -15.87 -21.68
N ASP A 72 -6.92 -15.15 -20.73
CA ASP A 72 -7.47 -15.01 -19.39
C ASP A 72 -8.58 -13.96 -19.36
N GLU A 73 -9.82 -14.43 -19.18
CA GLU A 73 -11.00 -13.57 -19.19
C GLU A 73 -11.10 -12.64 -17.96
N GLN A 74 -10.41 -12.95 -16.87
CA GLN A 74 -10.53 -12.24 -15.59
C GLN A 74 -9.41 -11.23 -15.34
N PHE A 75 -8.21 -11.46 -15.86
CA PHE A 75 -7.05 -10.64 -15.53
C PHE A 75 -7.21 -9.17 -15.93
N VAL A 76 -7.56 -8.91 -17.19
CA VAL A 76 -7.70 -7.53 -17.69
C VAL A 76 -8.85 -6.78 -17.03
N PRO A 77 -10.06 -7.36 -16.88
CA PRO A 77 -11.13 -6.71 -16.14
C PRO A 77 -10.78 -6.41 -14.68
N ASN A 78 -10.14 -7.35 -13.99
CA ASN A 78 -9.69 -7.14 -12.62
C ASN A 78 -8.64 -6.00 -12.53
N LEU A 79 -7.68 -5.99 -13.46
CA LEU A 79 -6.66 -4.93 -13.52
C LEU A 79 -7.28 -3.54 -13.71
N ILE A 80 -8.22 -3.41 -14.63
CA ILE A 80 -8.93 -2.15 -14.86
C ILE A 80 -9.76 -1.76 -13.62
N SER A 81 -10.46 -2.72 -13.03
CA SER A 81 -11.27 -2.50 -11.84
C SER A 81 -10.39 -1.98 -10.67
N GLU A 82 -9.25 -2.59 -10.42
CA GLU A 82 -8.33 -2.14 -9.36
C GLU A 82 -7.74 -0.74 -9.64
N LEU A 83 -7.41 -0.43 -10.90
CA LEU A 83 -6.95 0.92 -11.26
C LEU A 83 -8.06 1.97 -11.07
N VAL A 84 -9.30 1.65 -11.38
CA VAL A 84 -10.45 2.55 -11.15
C VAL A 84 -10.72 2.72 -9.65
N LYS A 85 -10.69 1.64 -8.88
CA LYS A 85 -10.81 1.69 -7.41
C LYS A 85 -9.70 2.54 -6.77
N MET A 86 -8.47 2.46 -7.28
CA MET A 86 -7.36 3.30 -6.82
C MET A 86 -7.69 4.79 -6.99
N LEU A 87 -8.24 5.20 -8.14
CA LEU A 87 -8.56 6.60 -8.41
C LEU A 87 -9.62 7.19 -7.46
N THR A 88 -10.45 6.36 -6.87
CA THR A 88 -11.47 6.77 -5.89
C THR A 88 -11.00 6.61 -4.46
N ASN A 89 -10.43 5.47 -4.11
CA ASN A 89 -10.06 5.14 -2.72
C ASN A 89 -8.83 5.91 -2.25
N VAL A 90 -7.80 6.10 -3.08
CA VAL A 90 -6.60 6.82 -2.66
C VAL A 90 -6.90 8.28 -2.29
N PRO A 91 -7.58 9.09 -3.13
CA PRO A 91 -7.96 10.45 -2.73
C PRO A 91 -8.91 10.48 -1.52
N ALA A 92 -9.87 9.55 -1.44
CA ALA A 92 -10.78 9.47 -0.31
C ALA A 92 -10.05 9.20 1.01
N THR A 93 -9.14 8.22 1.03
CA THR A 93 -8.30 7.90 2.19
C THR A 93 -7.42 9.08 2.60
N LEU A 94 -6.84 9.79 1.65
CA LEU A 94 -5.98 10.95 1.95
C LEU A 94 -6.77 12.13 2.52
N ILE A 95 -7.94 12.45 1.94
CA ILE A 95 -8.81 13.51 2.43
C ILE A 95 -9.31 13.16 3.83
N PHE A 96 -9.79 11.94 4.03
CA PHE A 96 -10.25 11.46 5.32
C PHE A 96 -9.14 11.51 6.37
N SER A 97 -7.95 10.98 6.05
CA SER A 97 -6.80 10.95 6.95
C SER A 97 -6.34 12.34 7.34
N PHE A 98 -6.31 13.26 6.38
CA PHE A 98 -5.92 14.65 6.64
C PHE A 98 -6.92 15.35 7.55
N PHE A 99 -8.23 15.16 7.30
CA PHE A 99 -9.28 15.72 8.13
C PHE A 99 -9.22 15.19 9.57
N ILE A 100 -9.07 13.88 9.75
CA ILE A 100 -8.91 13.27 11.07
C ILE A 100 -7.62 13.77 11.76
N ALA A 101 -6.51 13.89 11.03
CA ALA A 101 -5.27 14.42 11.58
C ALA A 101 -5.43 15.88 12.06
N LEU A 102 -6.15 16.73 11.32
CA LEU A 102 -6.48 18.08 11.77
C LEU A 102 -7.31 18.09 13.05
N LEU A 103 -8.31 17.23 13.19
CA LEU A 103 -9.10 17.08 14.41
C LEU A 103 -8.23 16.62 15.58
N LEU A 104 -7.38 15.61 15.36
CA LEU A 104 -6.49 15.04 16.39
C LEU A 104 -5.32 15.98 16.76
N ASN A 105 -5.01 16.96 15.94
CA ASN A 105 -4.02 17.98 16.22
C ASN A 105 -4.55 19.06 17.19
N GLN A 106 -5.87 19.19 17.31
CA GLN A 106 -6.47 20.13 18.26
C GLN A 106 -6.30 19.64 19.71
N SER A 107 -6.32 20.60 20.66
CA SER A 107 -6.27 20.30 22.09
C SER A 107 -7.67 20.03 22.64
N PHE A 108 -8.00 18.76 22.84
CA PHE A 108 -9.25 18.33 23.49
C PHE A 108 -9.00 17.21 24.50
N LYS A 109 -9.92 17.08 25.47
CA LYS A 109 -9.87 16.01 26.48
C LYS A 109 -10.12 14.66 25.83
N GLY A 110 -9.24 13.68 26.03
CA GLY A 110 -9.37 12.33 25.46
C GLY A 110 -8.68 12.11 24.10
N ARG A 111 -7.96 13.12 23.55
CA ARG A 111 -7.25 12.97 22.27
C ARG A 111 -6.30 11.76 22.21
N GLY A 112 -5.70 11.37 23.37
CA GLY A 112 -4.84 10.19 23.44
C GLY A 112 -5.59 8.89 23.19
N ALA A 113 -6.79 8.74 23.75
CA ALA A 113 -7.65 7.57 23.52
C ALA A 113 -8.10 7.48 22.05
N VAL A 114 -8.51 8.62 21.45
CA VAL A 114 -8.92 8.66 20.05
C VAL A 114 -7.76 8.31 19.13
N ARG A 115 -6.55 8.82 19.40
CA ARG A 115 -5.33 8.41 18.65
C ARG A 115 -5.08 6.92 18.79
N ALA A 116 -5.20 6.34 19.99
CA ALA A 116 -5.00 4.91 20.21
C ALA A 116 -6.00 4.06 19.39
N ILE A 117 -7.27 4.50 19.28
CA ILE A 117 -8.30 3.81 18.48
C ILE A 117 -7.92 3.80 16.99
N PHE A 118 -7.46 4.93 16.42
CA PHE A 118 -7.03 4.97 15.01
C PHE A 118 -5.70 4.23 14.76
N PHE A 119 -4.87 4.05 15.80
CA PHE A 119 -3.61 3.31 15.67
C PHE A 119 -3.79 1.81 15.88
N LEU A 120 -4.86 1.38 16.51
CA LEU A 120 -5.12 -0.03 16.79
C LEU A 120 -5.11 -0.88 15.51
N PRO A 121 -5.81 -0.53 14.41
CA PRO A 121 -5.77 -1.30 13.17
C PRO A 121 -4.36 -1.43 12.59
N VAL A 122 -3.54 -0.38 12.68
CA VAL A 122 -2.14 -0.39 12.21
C VAL A 122 -1.29 -1.38 13.01
N ILE A 123 -1.47 -1.42 14.33
CA ILE A 123 -0.76 -2.37 15.20
C ILE A 123 -1.21 -3.79 14.90
N LEU A 124 -2.50 -4.00 14.68
CA LEU A 124 -3.06 -5.31 14.33
C LEU A 124 -2.57 -5.79 12.96
N SER A 125 -2.50 -4.92 11.97
CA SER A 125 -2.03 -5.25 10.60
C SER A 125 -0.51 -5.33 10.46
N SER A 126 0.27 -4.89 11.47
CA SER A 126 1.75 -4.86 11.41
C SER A 126 2.43 -6.24 11.41
N GLY A 127 1.66 -7.32 11.38
CA GLY A 127 2.18 -8.69 11.37
C GLY A 127 2.66 -9.21 12.73
N VAL A 128 2.69 -8.37 13.77
CA VAL A 128 3.08 -8.82 15.12
C VAL A 128 2.07 -9.84 15.64
N ILE A 129 0.79 -9.63 15.37
CA ILE A 129 -0.27 -10.57 15.75
C ILE A 129 -0.36 -11.71 14.75
N VAL A 130 -0.23 -11.44 13.45
CA VAL A 130 -0.19 -12.48 12.39
C VAL A 130 0.96 -13.46 12.60
N GLY A 131 2.12 -13.01 13.09
CA GLY A 131 3.24 -13.91 13.47
C GLY A 131 2.94 -14.82 14.66
N LEU A 132 2.02 -14.40 15.55
CA LEU A 132 1.51 -15.24 16.64
C LEU A 132 0.43 -16.21 16.17
N GLU A 133 -0.36 -15.85 15.15
CA GLU A 133 -1.41 -16.68 14.55
C GLU A 133 -0.82 -17.82 13.71
N SER A 134 0.21 -17.56 12.93
CA SER A 134 0.84 -18.60 12.07
C SER A 134 1.51 -19.75 12.85
N GLY A 135 1.73 -19.59 14.15
CA GLY A 135 2.22 -20.66 15.04
C GLY A 135 1.12 -21.47 15.75
N ASN A 136 -0.15 -21.09 15.60
CA ASN A 136 -1.24 -21.72 16.34
C ASN A 136 -2.41 -22.06 15.39
N THR A 137 -2.47 -23.33 14.96
CA THR A 137 -3.52 -23.83 14.05
C THR A 137 -4.94 -23.61 14.59
N LEU A 138 -5.13 -23.62 15.92
CA LEU A 138 -6.39 -23.31 16.56
C LEU A 138 -6.86 -21.87 16.33
N LEU A 139 -5.93 -20.91 16.24
CA LEU A 139 -6.26 -19.51 15.94
C LEU A 139 -6.57 -19.31 14.45
N ALA A 140 -5.92 -20.06 13.56
CA ALA A 140 -6.26 -20.06 12.13
C ALA A 140 -7.67 -20.63 11.90
N ASP A 141 -7.98 -21.80 12.52
CA ASP A 141 -9.31 -22.41 12.45
C ASP A 141 -10.41 -21.52 13.06
N MET A 142 -10.08 -20.79 14.14
CA MET A 142 -10.99 -19.80 14.72
C MET A 142 -11.17 -18.58 13.83
N LYS A 143 -10.13 -18.14 13.14
CA LYS A 143 -10.19 -17.03 12.18
C LYS A 143 -11.08 -17.41 10.99
N ASP A 144 -10.90 -18.58 10.41
CA ASP A 144 -11.73 -19.09 9.32
C ASP A 144 -13.19 -19.26 9.76
N ALA A 145 -13.43 -19.72 11.00
CA ALA A 145 -14.76 -19.79 11.57
C ALA A 145 -15.38 -18.40 11.85
N ILE A 146 -14.57 -17.43 12.26
CA ILE A 146 -15.01 -16.05 12.49
C ILE A 146 -15.24 -15.34 11.15
N GLU A 147 -14.41 -15.54 10.14
CA GLU A 147 -14.60 -14.99 8.80
C GLU A 147 -15.83 -15.61 8.11
N ALA A 148 -16.04 -16.91 8.24
CA ALA A 148 -17.25 -17.58 7.78
C ALA A 148 -18.50 -17.08 8.52
N THR A 149 -18.36 -16.69 9.79
CA THR A 149 -19.43 -16.13 10.61
C THR A 149 -19.60 -14.62 10.38
N ASN A 150 -18.52 -13.87 10.14
CA ASN A 150 -18.56 -12.42 9.88
C ASN A 150 -19.21 -12.05 8.55
N ASN A 151 -19.17 -12.91 7.54
CA ASN A 151 -19.97 -12.72 6.33
C ASN A 151 -21.48 -12.75 6.60
N ASN A 152 -21.90 -13.29 7.77
CA ASN A 152 -23.30 -13.33 8.19
C ASN A 152 -23.59 -12.54 9.49
N THR A 153 -22.56 -12.01 10.18
CA THR A 153 -22.72 -11.43 11.53
C THR A 153 -22.17 -10.01 11.66
N SER A 154 -21.68 -9.38 10.58
CA SER A 154 -21.48 -7.94 10.65
C SER A 154 -22.85 -7.30 10.90
N ILE A 155 -22.89 -6.28 11.76
CA ILE A 155 -24.15 -5.55 12.05
C ILE A 155 -24.79 -5.07 10.75
N THR A 156 -23.96 -4.71 9.76
CA THR A 156 -24.39 -4.39 8.39
C THR A 156 -24.95 -5.61 7.67
N GLY A 157 -24.34 -6.78 7.73
CA GLY A 157 -24.84 -8.01 7.08
C GLY A 157 -26.14 -8.53 7.69
N VAL A 158 -26.31 -8.43 9.03
CA VAL A 158 -27.59 -8.78 9.70
C VAL A 158 -28.67 -7.77 9.33
N LEU A 159 -28.37 -6.47 9.32
CA LEU A 159 -29.32 -5.44 8.88
C LEU A 159 -29.65 -5.58 7.38
N GLU A 160 -28.66 -5.89 6.56
CA GLU A 160 -28.81 -6.16 5.14
C GLU A 160 -29.70 -7.37 4.88
N SER A 161 -29.49 -8.48 5.58
CA SER A 161 -30.35 -9.68 5.48
C SER A 161 -31.79 -9.47 5.97
N ILE A 162 -32.01 -8.56 6.91
CA ILE A 162 -33.34 -8.21 7.42
C ILE A 162 -34.04 -7.21 6.49
N LEU A 163 -33.33 -6.24 5.93
CA LEU A 163 -33.89 -5.13 5.14
C LEU A 163 -33.94 -5.44 3.65
N ILE A 164 -33.05 -6.30 3.14
CA ILE A 164 -33.01 -6.76 1.76
C ILE A 164 -33.64 -8.16 1.68
N THR A 165 -34.88 -8.29 2.11
CA THR A 165 -35.65 -9.53 1.89
C THR A 165 -36.07 -9.59 0.42
N SER A 166 -35.31 -10.35 -0.37
CA SER A 166 -35.69 -11.08 -1.63
C SER A 166 -36.47 -10.37 -2.74
N ASP A 167 -36.75 -9.09 -2.71
CA ASP A 167 -37.46 -8.42 -3.78
C ASP A 167 -36.62 -7.30 -4.42
N SER A 168 -36.60 -7.31 -5.76
CA SER A 168 -35.99 -6.28 -6.62
C SER A 168 -36.73 -4.94 -6.53
N SER A 169 -37.12 -4.53 -5.33
CA SER A 169 -37.80 -3.26 -5.10
C SER A 169 -36.80 -2.09 -5.17
N PRO A 170 -37.21 -0.91 -5.64
CA PRO A 170 -36.35 0.28 -5.63
C PRO A 170 -35.84 0.63 -4.24
N MET A 171 -36.56 0.21 -3.19
CA MET A 171 -36.20 0.39 -1.79
C MET A 171 -35.00 -0.49 -1.41
N SER A 172 -34.93 -1.76 -1.84
CA SER A 172 -33.80 -2.66 -1.56
C SER A 172 -32.52 -2.18 -2.24
N GLN A 173 -32.62 -1.65 -3.47
CA GLN A 173 -31.50 -1.06 -4.16
C GLN A 173 -30.96 0.18 -3.43
N MET A 174 -31.84 1.03 -2.91
CA MET A 174 -31.44 2.20 -2.12
C MET A 174 -30.72 1.79 -0.82
N PHE A 175 -31.18 0.77 -0.14
CA PHE A 175 -30.54 0.24 1.06
C PHE A 175 -29.17 -0.39 0.75
N SER A 176 -29.03 -1.14 -0.36
CA SER A 176 -27.73 -1.69 -0.74
C SER A 176 -26.69 -0.58 -1.00
N TYR A 177 -27.05 0.49 -1.71
CA TYR A 177 -26.15 1.65 -1.89
C TYR A 177 -25.76 2.31 -0.56
N VAL A 178 -26.67 2.41 0.40
CA VAL A 178 -26.35 2.98 1.73
C VAL A 178 -25.37 2.07 2.47
N PHE A 179 -25.57 0.75 2.45
CA PHE A 179 -24.65 -0.20 3.07
C PHE A 179 -23.28 -0.21 2.38
N ASP A 180 -23.23 -0.14 1.06
CA ASP A 180 -21.97 -0.04 0.30
C ASP A 180 -21.18 1.22 0.70
N ILE A 181 -21.87 2.35 0.88
CA ILE A 181 -21.23 3.58 1.35
C ILE A 181 -20.70 3.42 2.78
N ILE A 182 -21.51 2.85 3.68
CA ILE A 182 -21.09 2.62 5.08
C ILE A 182 -19.87 1.70 5.14
N ASN A 183 -19.88 0.59 4.40
CA ASN A 183 -18.76 -0.33 4.32
C ASN A 183 -17.52 0.35 3.73
N SER A 184 -17.67 1.14 2.67
CA SER A 184 -16.56 1.89 2.07
C SER A 184 -15.95 2.90 3.05
N VAL A 185 -16.77 3.61 3.83
CA VAL A 185 -16.27 4.55 4.86
C VAL A 185 -15.55 3.80 5.98
N TYR A 186 -16.04 2.64 6.38
CA TYR A 186 -15.41 1.80 7.38
C TYR A 186 -14.04 1.30 6.91
N ASP A 187 -13.95 0.79 5.67
CA ASP A 187 -12.70 0.32 5.05
C ASP A 187 -11.68 1.45 4.92
N ILE A 188 -12.11 2.65 4.51
CA ILE A 188 -11.27 3.85 4.47
C ILE A 188 -10.77 4.21 5.87
N ALA A 189 -11.62 4.16 6.88
CA ALA A 189 -11.25 4.50 8.24
C ALA A 189 -10.19 3.55 8.81
N ILE A 190 -10.34 2.23 8.58
CA ILE A 190 -9.37 1.23 9.00
C ILE A 190 -8.05 1.38 8.22
N ALA A 191 -8.13 1.56 6.89
CA ALA A 191 -6.95 1.71 6.04
C ALA A 191 -6.18 3.01 6.33
N SER A 192 -6.82 4.04 6.91
CA SER A 192 -6.24 5.39 7.04
C SER A 192 -5.30 5.57 8.24
N GLY A 193 -5.08 4.54 9.07
CA GLY A 193 -4.34 4.69 10.32
C GLY A 193 -2.92 5.24 10.17
N ILE A 194 -2.11 4.70 9.26
CA ILE A 194 -0.73 5.17 9.01
C ILE A 194 -0.74 6.56 8.38
N GLN A 195 -1.66 6.82 7.47
CA GLN A 195 -1.81 8.11 6.79
C GLN A 195 -2.15 9.22 7.79
N ILE A 196 -2.99 8.94 8.78
CA ILE A 196 -3.31 9.86 9.88
C ILE A 196 -2.06 10.18 10.69
N ILE A 197 -1.22 9.19 11.00
CA ILE A 197 0.03 9.40 11.75
C ILE A 197 0.99 10.29 10.97
N ILE A 198 1.16 10.04 9.68
CA ILE A 198 2.04 10.83 8.81
C ILE A 198 1.57 12.30 8.80
N PHE A 199 0.29 12.54 8.57
CA PHE A 199 -0.27 13.89 8.56
C PHE A 199 -0.22 14.56 9.94
N LEU A 200 -0.51 13.82 11.01
CA LEU A 200 -0.44 14.34 12.37
C LEU A 200 1.00 14.76 12.73
N SER A 201 1.99 13.95 12.35
CA SER A 201 3.40 14.27 12.54
C SER A 201 3.77 15.54 11.76
N ALA A 202 3.33 15.66 10.51
CA ALA A 202 3.55 16.85 9.69
C ALA A 202 2.92 18.11 10.30
N LEU A 203 1.68 18.02 10.79
CA LEU A 203 1.00 19.13 11.44
C LEU A 203 1.69 19.59 12.72
N GLN A 204 2.32 18.67 13.45
CA GLN A 204 3.06 18.97 14.69
C GLN A 204 4.41 19.64 14.44
N THR A 205 4.96 19.59 13.23
CA THR A 205 6.22 20.29 12.90
C THR A 205 6.02 21.80 12.68
N ILE A 206 4.78 22.25 12.46
CA ILE A 206 4.48 23.65 12.23
C ILE A 206 4.61 24.41 13.55
N SER A 207 5.49 25.43 13.59
CA SER A 207 5.69 26.22 14.80
C SER A 207 4.41 26.98 15.21
N PRO A 208 4.00 26.93 16.49
CA PRO A 208 2.86 27.71 16.99
C PRO A 208 3.00 29.22 16.76
N SER A 209 4.24 29.74 16.76
CA SER A 209 4.52 31.15 16.52
C SER A 209 4.04 31.65 15.15
N MET A 210 3.99 30.77 14.14
CA MET A 210 3.44 31.14 12.83
C MET A 210 1.93 31.45 12.89
N PHE A 211 1.20 30.67 13.68
CA PHE A 211 -0.23 30.90 13.89
C PHE A 211 -0.51 32.12 14.78
N GLU A 212 0.38 32.39 15.75
CA GLU A 212 0.31 33.58 16.61
C GLU A 212 0.55 34.84 15.78
N ALA A 213 1.57 34.86 14.92
CA ALA A 213 1.84 35.97 14.01
C ALA A 213 0.66 36.22 13.06
N ALA A 214 0.12 35.17 12.45
CA ALA A 214 -1.04 35.25 11.57
C ALA A 214 -2.28 35.84 12.30
N LYS A 215 -2.49 35.49 13.57
CA LYS A 215 -3.58 36.07 14.37
C LYS A 215 -3.38 37.56 14.65
N ILE A 216 -2.13 38.00 14.91
CA ILE A 216 -1.81 39.42 15.12
C ILE A 216 -2.08 40.22 13.83
N GLU A 217 -1.80 39.62 12.67
CA GLU A 217 -2.09 40.21 11.36
C GLU A 217 -3.58 40.16 10.97
N GLY A 218 -4.43 39.57 11.84
CA GLY A 218 -5.88 39.50 11.60
C GLY A 218 -6.33 38.37 10.69
N CYS A 219 -5.47 37.37 10.41
CA CYS A 219 -5.83 36.20 9.61
C CYS A 219 -6.90 35.35 10.30
N THR A 220 -7.93 34.99 9.54
CA THR A 220 -8.93 33.99 9.96
C THR A 220 -8.36 32.58 10.00
N ALA A 221 -9.03 31.68 10.73
CA ALA A 221 -8.63 30.26 10.76
C ALA A 221 -8.63 29.62 9.35
N TRP A 222 -9.57 30.03 8.49
CA TRP A 222 -9.66 29.58 7.11
C TRP A 222 -8.47 30.05 6.26
N GLU A 223 -8.07 31.29 6.39
CA GLU A 223 -6.89 31.84 5.70
C GLU A 223 -5.60 31.17 6.20
N SER A 224 -5.47 30.99 7.50
CA SER A 224 -4.32 30.27 8.10
C SER A 224 -4.24 28.82 7.61
N PHE A 225 -5.37 28.16 7.41
CA PHE A 225 -5.39 26.80 6.83
C PHE A 225 -4.81 26.79 5.42
N TRP A 226 -5.29 27.67 4.53
CA TRP A 226 -4.85 27.67 3.12
C TRP A 226 -3.46 28.25 2.89
N LYS A 227 -3.08 29.26 3.69
CA LYS A 227 -1.82 30.01 3.49
C LYS A 227 -0.65 29.43 4.33
N ILE A 228 -0.93 28.76 5.44
CA ILE A 228 0.11 28.24 6.36
C ILE A 228 0.04 26.72 6.41
N THR A 229 -1.08 26.14 6.88
CA THR A 229 -1.15 24.70 7.18
C THR A 229 -0.95 23.85 5.92
N LEU A 230 -1.71 24.09 4.87
CA LEU A 230 -1.68 23.27 3.66
C LEU A 230 -0.33 23.34 2.91
N PRO A 231 0.28 24.54 2.71
CA PRO A 231 1.60 24.61 2.10
C PRO A 231 2.70 23.93 2.93
N MET A 232 2.69 24.11 4.25
CA MET A 232 3.69 23.52 5.15
C MET A 232 3.63 21.98 5.18
N VAL A 233 2.43 21.40 5.08
CA VAL A 233 2.21 19.95 5.06
C VAL A 233 2.38 19.36 3.64
N SER A 234 2.51 20.19 2.61
CA SER A 234 2.49 19.75 1.20
C SER A 234 3.56 18.69 0.87
N SER A 235 4.76 18.78 1.45
CA SER A 235 5.83 17.78 1.28
C SER A 235 5.42 16.41 1.83
N MET A 236 4.70 16.39 2.96
CA MET A 236 4.23 15.15 3.57
C MET A 236 2.97 14.59 2.87
N ILE A 237 2.22 15.44 2.16
CA ILE A 237 1.16 14.97 1.26
C ILE A 237 1.75 14.05 0.19
N LEU A 238 2.88 14.42 -0.43
CA LEU A 238 3.54 13.59 -1.42
C LEU A 238 3.95 12.22 -0.84
N VAL A 239 4.59 12.23 0.33
CA VAL A 239 5.00 10.98 1.01
C VAL A 239 3.77 10.10 1.29
N ASN A 240 2.70 10.71 1.80
CA ASN A 240 1.49 10.01 2.16
C ASN A 240 0.76 9.43 0.95
N ILE A 241 0.75 10.13 -0.19
CA ILE A 241 0.21 9.63 -1.45
C ILE A 241 0.98 8.41 -1.94
N VAL A 242 2.32 8.49 -1.99
CA VAL A 242 3.16 7.36 -2.40
C VAL A 242 2.89 6.15 -1.51
N TYR A 243 2.84 6.36 -0.19
CA TYR A 243 2.51 5.31 0.75
C TYR A 243 1.12 4.71 0.49
N THR A 244 0.10 5.55 0.34
CA THR A 244 -1.29 5.11 0.16
C THR A 244 -1.47 4.33 -1.15
N VAL A 245 -0.81 4.73 -2.24
CA VAL A 245 -0.85 3.99 -3.50
C VAL A 245 -0.20 2.61 -3.33
N ILE A 246 0.97 2.54 -2.69
CA ILE A 246 1.65 1.25 -2.45
C ILE A 246 0.76 0.35 -1.56
N ASP A 247 0.26 0.89 -0.46
CA ASP A 247 -0.62 0.20 0.48
C ASP A 247 -1.89 -0.34 -0.19
N PHE A 248 -2.51 0.47 -1.07
CA PHE A 248 -3.69 0.08 -1.83
C PHE A 248 -3.44 -1.16 -2.71
N PHE A 249 -2.31 -1.20 -3.41
CA PHE A 249 -1.98 -2.30 -4.31
C PHE A 249 -1.51 -3.57 -3.58
N LEU A 250 -1.05 -3.45 -2.32
CA LEU A 250 -0.58 -4.57 -1.51
C LEU A 250 -1.66 -5.15 -0.56
N LYS A 251 -2.90 -4.64 -0.62
CA LYS A 251 -3.99 -5.16 0.20
C LYS A 251 -4.30 -6.62 -0.10
N THR A 252 -4.75 -7.32 0.93
CA THR A 252 -5.07 -8.77 0.87
C THR A 252 -6.31 -9.06 0.02
N ASP A 253 -7.23 -8.10 -0.12
CA ASP A 253 -8.48 -8.20 -0.89
C ASP A 253 -8.34 -7.74 -2.36
N ASN A 254 -7.11 -7.82 -2.90
CA ASN A 254 -6.81 -7.39 -4.26
C ASN A 254 -7.13 -8.48 -5.28
N THR A 255 -8.15 -8.23 -6.10
CA THR A 255 -8.64 -9.22 -7.08
C THR A 255 -7.62 -9.62 -8.15
N VAL A 256 -6.62 -8.77 -8.44
CA VAL A 256 -5.52 -9.11 -9.35
C VAL A 256 -4.54 -10.06 -8.67
N MET A 257 -4.20 -9.82 -7.41
CA MET A 257 -3.32 -10.70 -6.63
C MET A 257 -3.97 -12.07 -6.44
N ASP A 258 -5.26 -12.12 -6.09
CA ASP A 258 -6.02 -13.36 -5.99
C ASP A 258 -5.99 -14.17 -7.29
N ARG A 259 -6.09 -13.47 -8.44
CA ARG A 259 -6.01 -14.15 -9.75
C ARG A 259 -4.62 -14.70 -10.03
N ILE A 260 -3.56 -13.95 -9.70
CA ILE A 260 -2.17 -14.39 -9.85
C ILE A 260 -1.91 -15.63 -8.99
N ASP A 261 -2.36 -15.61 -7.74
CA ASP A 261 -2.21 -16.71 -6.80
C ASP A 261 -3.00 -17.96 -7.24
N ALA A 262 -4.22 -17.78 -7.74
CA ALA A 262 -5.03 -18.88 -8.27
C ALA A 262 -4.37 -19.60 -9.45
N ILE A 263 -3.64 -18.88 -10.31
CA ILE A 263 -2.91 -19.46 -11.44
C ILE A 263 -1.60 -20.07 -11.01
N GLY A 264 -0.85 -19.35 -10.13
CA GLY A 264 0.48 -19.76 -9.69
C GLY A 264 0.48 -20.89 -8.67
N ILE A 265 -0.35 -20.78 -7.61
CA ILE A 265 -0.30 -21.66 -6.45
C ILE A 265 -1.59 -22.47 -6.32
N GLY A 266 -2.73 -21.87 -6.65
CA GLY A 266 -4.06 -22.38 -6.30
C GLY A 266 -4.66 -23.47 -7.18
N GLY A 267 -3.97 -23.96 -8.24
CA GLY A 267 -4.57 -25.06 -9.02
C GLY A 267 -3.93 -25.38 -10.36
N ARG A 268 -3.57 -24.39 -11.18
CA ARG A 268 -2.94 -24.64 -12.48
C ARG A 268 -1.44 -24.86 -12.39
N MET A 269 -0.79 -24.34 -11.33
CA MET A 269 0.67 -24.36 -11.12
C MET A 269 1.46 -23.78 -12.31
N ASP A 270 0.84 -22.83 -13.03
CA ASP A 270 1.49 -22.15 -14.15
C ASP A 270 2.26 -20.92 -13.65
N TYR A 271 3.48 -21.18 -13.18
CA TYR A 271 4.36 -20.12 -12.65
C TYR A 271 4.81 -19.13 -13.73
N GLY A 272 4.83 -19.54 -15.01
CA GLY A 272 5.18 -18.69 -16.14
C GLY A 272 4.13 -17.61 -16.35
N GLN A 273 2.87 -18.01 -16.49
CA GLN A 273 1.73 -17.11 -16.66
C GLN A 273 1.51 -16.22 -15.43
N ALA A 274 1.57 -16.80 -14.22
CA ALA A 274 1.44 -16.05 -12.98
C ALA A 274 2.54 -14.97 -12.84
N SER A 275 3.80 -15.31 -13.17
CA SER A 275 4.91 -14.34 -13.17
C SER A 275 4.71 -13.24 -14.21
N ALA A 276 4.21 -13.55 -15.40
CA ALA A 276 3.90 -12.55 -16.43
C ALA A 276 2.82 -11.57 -15.95
N MET A 277 1.73 -12.07 -15.35
CA MET A 277 0.67 -11.24 -14.78
C MET A 277 1.21 -10.35 -13.65
N ALA A 278 2.03 -10.90 -12.74
CA ALA A 278 2.65 -10.17 -11.66
C ALA A 278 3.54 -9.02 -12.17
N TRP A 279 4.34 -9.26 -13.22
CA TRP A 279 5.17 -8.22 -13.83
C TRP A 279 4.36 -7.12 -14.52
N VAL A 280 3.26 -7.47 -15.20
CA VAL A 280 2.34 -6.46 -15.78
C VAL A 280 1.74 -5.61 -14.68
N TYR A 281 1.25 -6.25 -13.61
CA TYR A 281 0.67 -5.55 -12.47
C TYR A 281 1.69 -4.63 -11.79
N PHE A 282 2.89 -5.12 -11.51
CA PHE A 282 4.00 -4.33 -10.95
C PHE A 282 4.34 -3.11 -11.80
N LEU A 283 4.36 -3.27 -13.12
CA LEU A 283 4.63 -2.18 -14.07
C LEU A 283 3.49 -1.14 -14.03
N CYS A 284 2.23 -1.57 -13.96
CA CYS A 284 1.08 -0.68 -13.79
C CYS A 284 1.18 0.12 -12.49
N VAL A 285 1.59 -0.50 -11.38
CA VAL A 285 1.81 0.18 -10.09
C VAL A 285 2.90 1.23 -10.19
N ILE A 286 4.04 0.90 -10.79
CA ILE A 286 5.15 1.85 -10.98
C ILE A 286 4.72 3.03 -11.86
N VAL A 287 4.00 2.77 -12.94
CA VAL A 287 3.48 3.83 -13.82
C VAL A 287 2.50 4.72 -13.07
N ALA A 288 1.57 4.14 -12.33
CA ALA A 288 0.61 4.88 -11.51
C ALA A 288 1.33 5.76 -10.47
N LEU A 289 2.29 5.20 -9.72
CA LEU A 289 3.13 5.93 -8.77
C LEU A 289 3.91 7.07 -9.45
N GLY A 290 4.51 6.78 -10.61
CA GLY A 290 5.26 7.77 -11.39
C GLY A 290 4.39 8.95 -11.81
N ILE A 291 3.21 8.67 -12.37
CA ILE A 291 2.26 9.71 -12.81
C ILE A 291 1.80 10.56 -11.62
N VAL A 292 1.35 9.92 -10.54
CA VAL A 292 0.84 10.61 -9.35
C VAL A 292 1.94 11.45 -8.71
N SER A 293 3.15 10.89 -8.55
CA SER A 293 4.31 11.58 -8.01
C SER A 293 4.73 12.79 -8.86
N LEU A 294 4.76 12.66 -10.19
CA LEU A 294 5.10 13.74 -11.10
C LEU A 294 4.07 14.89 -11.07
N ILE A 295 2.78 14.56 -10.99
CA ILE A 295 1.71 15.57 -10.94
C ILE A 295 1.83 16.38 -9.65
N ILE A 296 2.05 15.71 -8.52
CA ILE A 296 2.02 16.33 -7.21
C ILE A 296 3.34 17.01 -6.87
N SER A 297 4.49 16.43 -7.22
CA SER A 297 5.81 17.02 -6.95
C SER A 297 5.97 18.42 -7.54
N ARG A 298 5.28 18.71 -8.66
CA ARG A 298 5.26 20.06 -9.27
C ARG A 298 4.50 21.10 -8.45
N ARG A 299 3.70 20.67 -7.46
CA ARG A 299 2.86 21.53 -6.62
C ARG A 299 3.28 21.55 -5.16
N VAL A 300 4.31 20.77 -4.80
CA VAL A 300 4.83 20.72 -3.45
C VAL A 300 5.74 21.90 -3.17
N TYR A 301 5.51 22.58 -2.06
CA TYR A 301 6.38 23.61 -1.53
C TYR A 301 7.46 22.93 -0.65
N TYR A 302 8.72 23.07 -1.03
CA TYR A 302 9.85 22.72 -0.16
C TYR A 302 10.26 23.97 0.60
N TYR A 303 10.19 23.90 1.92
CA TYR A 303 10.71 24.96 2.80
C TYR A 303 12.18 24.63 3.06
N GLU A 304 13.08 25.42 2.42
CA GLU A 304 14.49 25.43 2.76
C GLU A 304 14.78 26.39 3.91
#